data_6e67e2426cca0d74d7f91a9d7ce652c0
#
_entry.id   6e67e2426cca0d74d7f91a9d7ce652c0
#
_cell.length_a   1.000
_cell.length_b   1.000
_cell.length_c   1.000
_cell.angle_alpha   90.00
_cell.angle_beta   90.00
_cell.angle_gamma   90.00
#
_symmetry.space_group_name_H-M   'P 1'
#
loop_
_entity.id
_entity.type
_entity.pdbx_description
1 polymer ?
#
loop_
_entity_poly.entity_id
_entity_poly.type
_entity_poly.pdbx_seq_one_letter_code
_entity_poly.pdbx_strand_id
1 'polypeptide(L)'
;MMQISVLMELQKAERKQRSMKELERKFCVAQSTVAGIISRLEQKGFVEAFGDASDKRIKVVHITPAGEACCREAAGFMAAAEQMLLHGFSEDEKAMFNQLLARAAENMK
;
A
#
# COMPACT_ATOMS: atom_id res chain seq x y z
N MET A 1 1.12 8.25 4.30
CA MET A 1 0.71 6.89 4.65
C MET A 1 0.00 6.17 3.49
N MET A 2 -0.87 6.86 2.74
CA MET A 2 -1.53 6.26 1.56
C MET A 2 -0.52 5.76 0.51
N GLN A 3 0.61 6.45 0.35
CA GLN A 3 1.62 6.04 -0.63
C GLN A 3 2.15 4.63 -0.36
N ILE A 4 2.46 4.33 0.89
CA ILE A 4 2.94 2.99 1.28
C ILE A 4 1.83 1.95 1.08
N SER A 5 0.59 2.29 1.42
CA SER A 5 -0.54 1.38 1.23
C SER A 5 -0.74 1.04 -0.24
N VAL A 6 -0.59 2.01 -1.14
CA VAL A 6 -0.68 1.78 -2.58
C VAL A 6 0.45 0.87 -3.06
N LEU A 7 1.68 1.11 -2.62
CA LEU A 7 2.82 0.26 -2.98
C LEU A 7 2.61 -1.18 -2.52
N MET A 8 2.13 -1.36 -1.30
CA MET A 8 1.86 -2.70 -0.75
C MET A 8 0.77 -3.42 -1.53
N GLU A 9 -0.28 -2.69 -1.94
CA GLU A 9 -1.34 -3.27 -2.76
C GLU A 9 -0.80 -3.73 -4.12
N LEU A 10 0.06 -2.93 -4.75
CA LEU A 10 0.67 -3.30 -6.02
C LEU A 10 1.58 -4.52 -5.86
N GLN A 11 2.35 -4.57 -4.78
CA GLN A 11 3.29 -5.68 -4.56
C GLN A 11 2.59 -7.02 -4.44
N LYS A 12 1.42 -7.08 -3.81
CA LYS A 12 0.67 -8.32 -3.64
C LYS A 12 -0.33 -8.59 -4.77
N ALA A 13 -0.49 -7.65 -5.69
CA ALA A 13 -1.41 -7.80 -6.81
C ALA A 13 -0.86 -8.76 -7.86
N GLU A 14 -1.75 -9.35 -8.65
CA GLU A 14 -1.36 -10.19 -9.76
C GLU A 14 -0.53 -9.38 -10.75
N ARG A 15 0.61 -9.91 -11.17
CA ARG A 15 1.58 -9.25 -12.04
C ARG A 15 2.11 -7.94 -11.45
N LYS A 16 1.89 -7.70 -10.16
CA LYS A 16 2.36 -6.52 -9.43
C LYS A 16 1.86 -5.22 -10.05
N GLN A 17 0.62 -5.24 -10.53
CA GLN A 17 0.02 -4.07 -11.16
C GLN A 17 -1.47 -3.99 -10.87
N ARG A 18 -2.01 -2.77 -10.97
CA ARG A 18 -3.44 -2.48 -10.84
C ARG A 18 -3.79 -1.32 -11.75
N SER A 19 -5.02 -1.29 -12.26
CA SER A 19 -5.48 -0.13 -12.99
C SER A 19 -5.77 1.02 -12.01
N MET A 20 -5.80 2.25 -12.54
CA MET A 20 -6.14 3.42 -11.73
C MET A 20 -7.53 3.26 -11.10
N LYS A 21 -8.48 2.71 -11.84
CA LYS A 21 -9.84 2.49 -11.34
C LYS A 21 -9.90 1.46 -10.22
N GLU A 22 -9.10 0.41 -10.31
CA GLU A 22 -9.01 -0.58 -9.24
C GLU A 22 -8.49 0.04 -7.96
N LEU A 23 -7.50 0.93 -8.06
CA LEU A 23 -6.97 1.63 -6.91
C LEU A 23 -8.00 2.58 -6.30
N GLU A 24 -8.76 3.28 -7.12
CA GLU A 24 -9.85 4.15 -6.65
C GLU A 24 -10.85 3.36 -5.83
N ARG A 25 -11.25 2.20 -6.33
CA ARG A 25 -12.22 1.33 -5.63
C ARG A 25 -11.63 0.76 -4.33
N LYS A 26 -10.41 0.26 -4.42
CA LYS A 26 -9.75 -0.38 -3.26
C LYS A 26 -9.62 0.58 -2.09
N PHE A 27 -9.24 1.82 -2.35
CA PHE A 27 -8.99 2.81 -1.30
C PHE A 27 -10.16 3.75 -1.09
N CYS A 28 -11.24 3.60 -1.86
CA CYS A 28 -12.46 4.42 -1.74
C CYS A 28 -12.15 5.92 -1.81
N VAL A 29 -11.34 6.31 -2.78
CA VAL A 29 -10.90 7.70 -2.97
C VAL A 29 -11.19 8.17 -4.39
N ALA A 30 -11.20 9.50 -4.57
CA ALA A 30 -11.45 10.11 -5.86
C ALA A 30 -10.31 9.89 -6.84
N GLN A 31 -10.61 9.95 -8.12
CA GLN A 31 -9.63 9.81 -9.20
C GLN A 31 -8.47 10.79 -9.04
N SER A 32 -8.76 12.04 -8.71
CA SER A 32 -7.73 13.07 -8.54
C SER A 32 -6.77 12.72 -7.41
N THR A 33 -7.27 12.10 -6.34
CA THR A 33 -6.44 11.67 -5.21
C THR A 33 -5.47 10.57 -5.64
N VAL A 34 -5.97 9.56 -6.35
CA VAL A 34 -5.12 8.46 -6.85
C VAL A 34 -4.09 9.02 -7.82
N ALA A 35 -4.51 9.87 -8.76
CA ALA A 35 -3.60 10.47 -9.74
C ALA A 35 -2.46 11.22 -9.06
N GLY A 36 -2.76 11.98 -8.01
CA GLY A 36 -1.74 12.69 -7.24
C GLY A 36 -0.77 11.76 -6.54
N ILE A 37 -1.26 10.71 -5.91
CA ILE A 37 -0.43 9.71 -5.24
C ILE A 37 0.50 9.02 -6.25
N ILE A 38 -0.06 8.57 -7.37
CA ILE A 38 0.71 7.86 -8.40
C ILE A 38 1.77 8.78 -9.00
N SER A 39 1.42 10.03 -9.27
CA SER A 39 2.38 11.01 -9.80
C SER A 39 3.59 11.16 -8.87
N ARG A 40 3.35 11.27 -7.56
CA ARG A 40 4.45 11.37 -6.59
C ARG A 40 5.29 10.11 -6.55
N LEU A 41 4.66 8.93 -6.62
CA LEU A 41 5.39 7.67 -6.62
C LEU A 41 6.21 7.49 -7.90
N GLU A 42 5.69 7.94 -9.05
CA GLU A 42 6.43 7.94 -10.31
C GLU A 42 7.66 8.83 -10.23
N GLN A 43 7.53 10.00 -9.65
CA GLN A 43 8.65 10.94 -9.49
C GLN A 43 9.76 10.33 -8.65
N LYS A 44 9.41 9.52 -7.67
CA LYS A 44 10.38 8.81 -6.82
C LYS A 44 10.92 7.54 -7.48
N GLY A 45 10.36 7.13 -8.62
CA GLY A 45 10.78 5.92 -9.31
C GLY A 45 10.25 4.63 -8.71
N PHE A 46 9.24 4.71 -7.87
CA PHE A 46 8.66 3.53 -7.19
C PHE A 46 7.61 2.82 -8.01
N VAL A 47 6.99 3.50 -8.97
CA VAL A 47 6.00 2.91 -9.87
C VAL A 47 6.17 3.45 -11.28
N GLU A 48 5.60 2.72 -12.24
CA GLU A 48 5.49 3.15 -13.63
C GLU A 48 4.03 3.07 -14.03
N ALA A 49 3.52 4.11 -14.69
CA ALA A 49 2.16 4.13 -15.22
C ALA A 49 2.20 4.06 -16.73
N PHE A 50 1.34 3.22 -17.31
CA PHE A 50 1.29 3.04 -18.75
C PHE A 50 -0.13 2.65 -19.17
N GLY A 51 -0.40 2.73 -20.50
CA GLY A 51 -1.67 2.27 -21.04
C GLY A 51 -1.73 0.76 -21.11
N ASP A 52 -2.91 0.18 -20.82
CA ASP A 52 -3.08 -1.25 -20.91
C ASP A 52 -2.85 -1.74 -22.36
N ALA A 53 -2.27 -2.93 -22.51
CA ALA A 53 -1.94 -3.48 -23.82
C ALA A 53 -3.18 -3.67 -24.69
N SER A 54 -4.30 -4.04 -24.09
CA SER A 54 -5.56 -4.27 -24.82
C SER A 54 -6.39 -3.01 -25.03
N ASP A 55 -6.24 -2.00 -24.14
CA ASP A 55 -6.96 -0.73 -24.27
C ASP A 55 -6.14 0.39 -23.62
N LYS A 56 -5.52 1.22 -24.46
CA LYS A 56 -4.65 2.30 -24.00
C LYS A 56 -5.36 3.39 -23.20
N ARG A 57 -6.70 3.41 -23.22
CA ARG A 57 -7.47 4.35 -22.41
C ARG A 57 -7.46 3.95 -20.95
N ILE A 58 -7.14 2.69 -20.66
CA ILE A 58 -7.06 2.20 -19.30
C ILE A 58 -5.63 2.39 -18.81
N LYS A 59 -5.43 3.21 -17.78
CA LYS A 59 -4.12 3.40 -17.18
C LYS A 59 -3.85 2.32 -16.14
N VAL A 60 -2.69 1.69 -16.26
CA VAL A 60 -2.23 0.63 -15.37
C VAL A 60 -0.97 1.11 -14.66
N VAL A 61 -0.88 0.82 -13.37
CA VAL A 61 0.27 1.18 -12.53
C VAL A 61 0.99 -0.10 -12.11
N HIS A 62 2.28 -0.15 -12.34
CA HIS A 62 3.14 -1.28 -12.01
C HIS A 62 4.21 -0.85 -11.02
N ILE A 63 4.46 -1.66 -9.97
CA ILE A 63 5.52 -1.37 -9.01
C ILE A 63 6.88 -1.68 -9.63
N THR A 64 7.89 -0.83 -9.35
CA THR A 64 9.26 -1.03 -9.82
C THR A 64 10.07 -1.79 -8.76
N PRO A 65 11.27 -2.31 -9.12
CA PRO A 65 12.17 -2.88 -8.11
C PRO A 65 12.48 -1.93 -6.97
N ALA A 66 12.61 -0.63 -7.25
CA ALA A 66 12.82 0.39 -6.21
C ALA A 66 11.59 0.50 -5.29
N GLY A 67 10.38 0.40 -5.85
CA GLY A 67 9.15 0.39 -5.07
C GLY A 67 9.06 -0.86 -4.18
N GLU A 68 9.45 -2.00 -4.71
CA GLU A 68 9.49 -3.25 -3.94
C GLU A 68 10.47 -3.16 -2.77
N ALA A 69 11.64 -2.57 -3.00
CA ALA A 69 12.63 -2.35 -1.95
C ALA A 69 12.06 -1.43 -0.85
N CYS A 70 11.36 -0.38 -1.26
CA CYS A 70 10.70 0.53 -0.32
C CYS A 70 9.68 -0.22 0.56
N CYS A 71 8.90 -1.11 -0.03
CA CYS A 71 7.94 -1.94 0.73
C CYS A 71 8.65 -2.83 1.75
N ARG A 72 9.76 -3.46 1.36
CA ARG A 72 10.52 -4.33 2.26
C ARG A 72 11.08 -3.54 3.44
N GLU A 73 11.61 -2.35 3.18
CA GLU A 73 12.15 -1.49 4.24
C GLU A 73 11.04 -1.06 5.20
N ALA A 74 9.89 -0.65 4.66
CA ALA A 74 8.75 -0.24 5.47
C ALA A 74 8.25 -1.39 6.34
N ALA A 75 8.15 -2.60 5.77
CA ALA A 75 7.70 -3.79 6.49
C ALA A 75 8.68 -4.13 7.62
N GLY A 76 9.99 -4.06 7.34
CA GLY A 76 11.01 -4.31 8.36
C GLY A 76 10.97 -3.29 9.50
N PHE A 77 10.79 -2.03 9.16
CA PHE A 77 10.67 -0.95 10.15
C PHE A 77 9.42 -1.15 11.03
N MET A 78 8.30 -1.50 10.42
CA MET A 78 7.05 -1.74 11.14
C MET A 78 7.17 -2.94 12.08
N ALA A 79 7.82 -4.01 11.62
CA ALA A 79 8.04 -5.21 12.44
C ALA A 79 8.92 -4.90 13.66
N ALA A 80 10.00 -4.12 13.45
CA ALA A 80 10.88 -3.72 14.53
C ALA A 80 10.16 -2.84 15.55
N ALA A 81 9.35 -1.89 15.06
CA ALA A 81 8.56 -1.02 15.94
C ALA A 81 7.55 -1.82 16.75
N GLU A 82 6.90 -2.80 16.12
CA GLU A 82 5.95 -3.69 16.79
C GLU A 82 6.61 -4.48 17.90
N GLN A 83 7.80 -5.03 17.65
CA GLN A 83 8.55 -5.76 18.66
C GLN A 83 8.87 -4.90 19.87
N MET A 84 9.26 -3.64 19.63
CA MET A 84 9.56 -2.72 20.72
C MET A 84 8.32 -2.38 21.54
N LEU A 85 7.21 -2.10 20.87
CA LEU A 85 5.95 -1.74 21.52
C LEU A 85 5.37 -2.88 22.33
N LEU A 86 5.51 -4.11 21.85
CA LEU A 86 4.89 -5.29 22.45
C LEU A 86 5.85 -6.09 23.32
N HIS A 87 7.00 -5.53 23.63
CA HIS A 87 7.97 -6.19 24.50
C HIS A 87 7.34 -6.47 25.87
N GLY A 88 7.41 -7.72 26.29
CA GLY A 88 6.83 -8.14 27.57
C GLY A 88 5.35 -8.53 27.50
N PHE A 89 4.72 -8.38 26.35
CA PHE A 89 3.34 -8.81 26.15
C PHE A 89 3.27 -10.33 25.93
N SER A 90 2.26 -10.97 26.50
CA SER A 90 1.97 -12.38 26.18
C SER A 90 1.36 -12.49 24.80
N GLU A 91 1.29 -13.71 24.27
CA GLU A 91 0.67 -13.94 22.96
C GLU A 91 -0.80 -13.54 22.93
N ASP A 92 -1.52 -13.79 24.04
CA ASP A 92 -2.92 -13.41 24.17
C ASP A 92 -3.08 -11.88 24.17
N GLU A 93 -2.17 -11.19 24.86
CA GLU A 93 -2.17 -9.73 24.90
C GLU A 93 -1.87 -9.13 23.53
N LYS A 94 -0.93 -9.73 22.78
CA LYS A 94 -0.62 -9.30 21.40
C LYS A 94 -1.83 -9.45 20.51
N ALA A 95 -2.53 -10.58 20.62
CA ALA A 95 -3.74 -10.82 19.82
C ALA A 95 -4.82 -9.79 20.13
N MET A 96 -5.02 -9.47 21.41
CA MET A 96 -6.00 -8.46 21.82
C MET A 96 -5.61 -7.08 21.31
N PHE A 97 -4.34 -6.73 21.37
CA PHE A 97 -3.84 -5.45 20.86
C PHE A 97 -4.12 -5.31 19.38
N ASN A 98 -3.84 -6.36 18.60
CA ASN A 98 -4.10 -6.35 17.15
C ASN A 98 -5.59 -6.23 16.84
N GLN A 99 -6.45 -6.88 17.61
CA GLN A 99 -7.90 -6.75 17.45
C GLN A 99 -8.37 -5.32 17.72
N LEU A 100 -7.89 -4.72 18.79
CA LEU A 100 -8.26 -3.35 19.14
C LEU A 100 -7.76 -2.36 18.09
N LEU A 101 -6.56 -2.58 17.57
CA LEU A 101 -6.00 -1.75 16.51
C LEU A 101 -6.85 -1.83 15.23
N ALA A 102 -7.28 -3.02 14.88
CA ALA A 102 -8.13 -3.22 13.71
C ALA A 102 -9.48 -2.49 13.88
N ARG A 103 -10.07 -2.54 15.08
CA ARG A 103 -11.30 -1.82 15.37
C ARG A 103 -11.10 -0.30 15.29
N ALA A 104 -9.99 0.20 15.80
CA ALA A 104 -9.67 1.62 15.73
C ALA A 104 -9.51 2.05 14.26
N ALA A 105 -8.86 1.24 13.44
CA ALA A 105 -8.67 1.52 12.02
C ALA A 105 -10.01 1.60 11.28
N GLU A 106 -10.98 0.74 11.64
CA GLU A 106 -12.31 0.79 11.05
C GLU A 106 -13.00 2.13 11.29
N ASN A 107 -12.80 2.73 12.47
CA ASN A 107 -13.39 4.02 12.80
C ASN A 107 -12.82 5.17 11.97
N MET A 108 -11.68 4.98 11.35
CA MET A 108 -11.01 6.02 10.58
C MET A 108 -11.31 5.98 9.08
N LYS A 109 -12.11 5.03 8.66
CA LYS A 109 -12.53 4.92 7.26
C LYS A 109 -13.65 5.88 6.92
#